data_54d22687f3b66f63fe2e43d4c7a2c533
#
_entry.id   54d22687f3b66f63fe2e43d4c7a2c533
#
_cell.length_a   1.000
_cell.length_b   1.000
_cell.length_c   1.000
_cell.angle_alpha   90.00
_cell.angle_beta   90.00
_cell.angle_gamma   90.00
#
_symmetry.space_group_name_H-M   'P 1'
#
loop_
_entity.id
_entity.type
_entity.pdbx_description
1 polymer ?
#
loop_
_entity_poly.entity_id
_entity_poly.type
_entity_poly.pdbx_seq_one_letter_code
_entity_poly.pdbx_strand_id
1 'polypeptide(L)'
;MAYSTIDDPTNFFRIKLYNGNNNAQNIAWDETDTNMQPDLLWIKTRSGNTVFNHVIGNAISGGDKYLHPNTTAAETSNANVIHTFNSNGFSIGGATFVSEGARTYVAWGWKANGSGSSNSNGNISSTVSVDQSAGCSIVSYTGTGSAATIGHGLGAIPKFIINKSKADGEHWGTYHEGLGNGKALALNLHDGAGTNSSYWNNTTPTDSVWSVGTSPLTNDNSASVAFLFAEKKGYSKFGTYSGNNNADGPFVYLGFRPTWVLIKDGGSGQHWHLVDSKRDVGNDGDAQQLSPNTDDSEAEVKSNRGTLPLDLLSNGFKVRTDGSSCNGTGSFVYAAFAESPIVNSESIPNNAR
;
A
#
# COMPACT_ATOMS: atom_id res chain seq x y z
N MET A 1 15.92 -23.62 11.70
CA MET A 1 14.87 -23.03 10.83
C MET A 1 15.44 -21.73 10.29
N ALA A 2 15.35 -21.50 8.98
CA ALA A 2 15.74 -20.24 8.36
C ALA A 2 14.99 -19.06 9.00
N TYR A 3 15.63 -17.90 9.10
CA TYR A 3 15.00 -16.68 9.64
C TYR A 3 13.87 -16.20 8.73
N SER A 4 14.11 -16.18 7.41
CA SER A 4 13.16 -15.83 6.37
C SER A 4 13.08 -16.97 5.35
N THR A 5 11.95 -17.10 4.67
CA THR A 5 11.78 -17.94 3.47
C THR A 5 11.85 -17.10 2.19
N ILE A 6 11.99 -15.78 2.32
CA ILE A 6 12.10 -14.82 1.22
C ILE A 6 13.48 -14.18 1.34
N ASP A 7 14.42 -14.63 0.51
CA ASP A 7 15.78 -14.10 0.48
C ASP A 7 15.88 -12.85 -0.38
N ASP A 8 15.07 -12.79 -1.44
CA ASP A 8 14.99 -11.67 -2.33
C ASP A 8 13.55 -11.09 -2.37
N PRO A 9 13.28 -10.03 -1.57
CA PRO A 9 11.99 -9.32 -1.59
C PRO A 9 11.62 -8.73 -2.94
N THR A 10 12.60 -8.45 -3.83
CA THR A 10 12.34 -7.84 -5.14
C THR A 10 11.61 -8.78 -6.09
N ASN A 11 11.54 -10.07 -5.78
CA ASN A 11 10.68 -11.02 -6.49
C ASN A 11 9.18 -10.76 -6.31
N PHE A 12 8.81 -9.97 -5.29
CA PHE A 12 7.41 -9.77 -4.89
C PHE A 12 6.99 -8.31 -4.76
N PHE A 13 7.95 -7.40 -4.55
CA PHE A 13 7.71 -5.97 -4.44
C PHE A 13 8.85 -5.18 -5.05
N ARG A 14 8.54 -4.23 -5.93
CA ARG A 14 9.52 -3.35 -6.57
C ARG A 14 9.08 -1.90 -6.58
N ILE A 15 10.08 -1.03 -6.63
CA ILE A 15 9.92 0.42 -6.74
C ILE A 15 10.66 0.91 -7.98
N LYS A 16 10.00 1.71 -8.81
CA LYS A 16 10.60 2.32 -9.99
C LYS A 16 10.45 3.83 -9.98
N LEU A 17 11.56 4.53 -10.19
CA LEU A 17 11.56 5.95 -10.52
C LEU A 17 11.67 6.09 -12.03
N TYR A 18 10.85 6.97 -12.62
CA TYR A 18 10.90 7.22 -14.05
C TYR A 18 10.53 8.67 -14.39
N ASN A 19 10.85 9.10 -15.61
CA ASN A 19 10.52 10.43 -16.12
C ASN A 19 9.35 10.33 -17.10
N GLY A 20 8.45 11.29 -17.04
CA GLY A 20 7.41 11.45 -18.07
C GLY A 20 8.01 11.99 -19.36
N ASN A 21 7.34 11.72 -20.48
CA ASN A 21 7.77 12.16 -21.81
C ASN A 21 6.59 12.56 -22.73
N ASN A 22 5.39 12.72 -22.18
CA ASN A 22 4.11 13.01 -22.86
C ASN A 22 3.63 11.89 -23.82
N ASN A 23 4.26 10.73 -23.78
CA ASN A 23 3.93 9.61 -24.68
C ASN A 23 3.72 8.33 -23.88
N ALA A 24 3.25 7.31 -24.58
CA ALA A 24 3.23 5.95 -24.06
C ALA A 24 4.67 5.45 -23.80
N GLN A 25 4.85 4.71 -22.71
CA GLN A 25 6.14 4.19 -22.28
C GLN A 25 6.00 2.74 -21.76
N ASN A 26 7.03 1.93 -22.05
CA ASN A 26 7.25 0.68 -21.36
C ASN A 26 8.26 0.92 -20.23
N ILE A 27 7.82 0.71 -19.01
CA ILE A 27 8.62 0.93 -17.80
C ILE A 27 9.04 -0.44 -17.27
N ALA A 28 10.32 -0.77 -17.43
CA ALA A 28 10.92 -1.97 -16.83
C ALA A 28 11.44 -1.67 -15.43
N TRP A 29 11.42 -2.68 -14.56
CA TRP A 29 12.07 -2.61 -13.24
C TRP A 29 13.60 -2.49 -13.42
N ASP A 30 14.31 -2.03 -12.40
CA ASP A 30 15.77 -1.90 -12.41
C ASP A 30 16.47 -3.25 -12.18
N GLU A 31 15.81 -4.12 -11.42
CA GLU A 31 16.28 -5.48 -11.15
C GLU A 31 16.12 -6.35 -12.39
N THR A 32 17.18 -7.06 -12.79
CA THR A 32 17.25 -7.83 -14.04
C THR A 32 17.50 -9.33 -13.84
N ASP A 33 17.78 -9.76 -12.63
CA ASP A 33 18.06 -11.15 -12.26
C ASP A 33 16.81 -12.03 -12.28
N THR A 34 15.65 -11.44 -12.01
CA THR A 34 14.35 -12.12 -12.07
C THR A 34 13.31 -11.21 -12.70
N ASN A 35 12.29 -11.80 -13.32
CA ASN A 35 11.12 -11.06 -13.82
C ASN A 35 10.05 -10.95 -12.74
N MET A 36 9.46 -9.75 -12.58
CA MET A 36 8.33 -9.53 -11.70
C MET A 36 7.23 -8.73 -12.43
N GLN A 37 6.12 -9.42 -12.74
CA GLN A 37 4.91 -8.73 -13.16
C GLN A 37 4.28 -8.07 -11.93
N PRO A 38 4.00 -6.76 -11.96
CA PRO A 38 3.18 -6.13 -10.92
C PRO A 38 1.72 -6.51 -11.17
N ASP A 39 1.03 -7.02 -10.17
CA ASP A 39 -0.41 -7.30 -10.24
C ASP A 39 -1.24 -6.24 -9.51
N LEU A 40 -0.62 -5.55 -8.56
CA LEU A 40 -1.05 -4.28 -8.00
C LEU A 40 0.01 -3.23 -8.32
N LEU A 41 -0.38 -2.15 -8.97
CA LEU A 41 0.50 -1.05 -9.36
C LEU A 41 -0.04 0.26 -8.81
N TRP A 42 0.80 1.00 -8.07
CA TRP A 42 0.48 2.31 -7.53
C TRP A 42 1.48 3.33 -8.06
N ILE A 43 1.01 4.38 -8.73
CA ILE A 43 1.84 5.42 -9.35
C ILE A 43 1.54 6.78 -8.73
N LYS A 44 2.59 7.61 -8.58
CA LYS A 44 2.44 9.01 -8.16
C LYS A 44 3.48 9.92 -8.83
N THR A 45 3.03 11.08 -9.26
CA THR A 45 3.89 12.19 -9.65
C THR A 45 4.64 12.72 -8.43
N ARG A 46 5.95 12.90 -8.53
CA ARG A 46 6.84 13.37 -7.46
C ARG A 46 7.11 14.87 -7.52
N SER A 47 7.21 15.43 -8.72
CA SER A 47 7.68 16.80 -8.95
C SER A 47 6.67 17.67 -9.69
N GLY A 48 6.85 18.99 -9.58
CA GLY A 48 6.08 20.01 -10.29
C GLY A 48 5.03 20.67 -9.41
N ASN A 49 4.53 21.83 -9.88
CA ASN A 49 3.58 22.67 -9.14
C ASN A 49 2.11 22.38 -9.51
N THR A 50 1.86 21.46 -10.44
CA THR A 50 0.51 20.96 -10.74
C THR A 50 0.32 19.67 -9.97
N VAL A 51 -0.71 19.63 -9.16
CA VAL A 51 -1.09 18.46 -8.36
C VAL A 51 -1.77 17.43 -9.25
N PHE A 52 -1.36 16.17 -9.10
CA PHE A 52 -1.97 15.04 -9.78
C PHE A 52 -2.34 13.96 -8.78
N ASN A 53 -3.53 13.41 -8.93
CA ASN A 53 -3.96 12.29 -8.12
C ASN A 53 -2.99 11.11 -8.20
N HIS A 54 -2.93 10.33 -7.14
CA HIS A 54 -2.37 8.99 -7.19
C HIS A 54 -3.17 8.11 -8.16
N VAL A 55 -2.54 7.09 -8.70
CA VAL A 55 -3.18 6.10 -9.58
C VAL A 55 -2.91 4.71 -9.05
N ILE A 56 -3.96 3.91 -8.91
CA ILE A 56 -3.86 2.47 -8.62
C ILE A 56 -4.55 1.68 -9.72
N GLY A 57 -3.82 0.71 -10.30
CA GLY A 57 -4.36 -0.31 -11.19
C GLY A 57 -4.07 -1.70 -10.66
N ASN A 58 -4.83 -2.69 -11.11
CA ASN A 58 -4.63 -4.07 -10.72
C ASN A 58 -4.96 -5.05 -11.85
N ALA A 59 -4.31 -6.21 -11.83
CA ALA A 59 -4.41 -7.20 -12.89
C ALA A 59 -5.80 -7.86 -13.03
N ILE A 60 -6.62 -7.89 -11.97
CA ILE A 60 -8.00 -8.39 -12.05
C ILE A 60 -8.90 -7.45 -12.84
N SER A 61 -8.79 -6.13 -12.62
CA SER A 61 -9.51 -5.14 -13.41
C SER A 61 -8.98 -5.07 -14.85
N GLY A 62 -7.72 -5.48 -15.05
CA GLY A 62 -7.03 -5.43 -16.33
C GLY A 62 -6.39 -4.08 -16.63
N GLY A 63 -5.71 -3.98 -17.77
CA GLY A 63 -5.22 -2.72 -18.29
C GLY A 63 -6.35 -1.74 -18.59
N ASP A 64 -5.98 -0.48 -18.76
CA ASP A 64 -6.89 0.66 -19.03
C ASP A 64 -7.83 1.03 -17.87
N LYS A 65 -7.80 0.29 -16.75
CA LYS A 65 -8.61 0.56 -15.57
C LYS A 65 -7.79 1.03 -14.39
N TYR A 66 -8.28 2.06 -13.71
CA TYR A 66 -7.58 2.62 -12.55
C TYR A 66 -8.54 3.32 -11.58
N LEU A 67 -8.04 3.52 -10.37
CA LEU A 67 -8.66 4.22 -9.27
C LEU A 67 -7.71 5.28 -8.72
N HIS A 68 -8.27 6.30 -8.05
CA HIS A 68 -7.51 7.34 -7.36
C HIS A 68 -7.63 7.15 -5.84
N PRO A 69 -6.57 6.72 -5.13
CA PRO A 69 -6.63 6.44 -3.70
C PRO A 69 -6.84 7.67 -2.81
N ASN A 70 -6.65 8.88 -3.35
CA ASN A 70 -6.91 10.14 -2.66
C ASN A 70 -8.30 10.73 -2.92
N THR A 71 -9.18 10.04 -3.65
CA THR A 71 -10.53 10.51 -3.97
C THR A 71 -11.58 9.42 -3.72
N THR A 72 -12.87 9.79 -3.81
CA THR A 72 -13.99 8.86 -3.79
C THR A 72 -14.43 8.39 -5.17
N ALA A 73 -13.80 8.87 -6.24
CA ALA A 73 -14.19 8.64 -7.63
C ALA A 73 -14.30 7.14 -7.97
N ALA A 74 -15.18 6.83 -8.92
CA ALA A 74 -15.37 5.50 -9.49
C ALA A 74 -14.12 4.99 -10.22
N GLU A 75 -14.04 3.67 -10.44
CA GLU A 75 -13.06 3.08 -11.35
C GLU A 75 -13.26 3.65 -12.75
N THR A 76 -12.20 4.19 -13.32
CA THR A 76 -12.21 4.84 -14.65
C THR A 76 -11.49 3.95 -15.66
N SER A 77 -11.91 4.02 -16.92
CA SER A 77 -11.27 3.34 -18.03
C SER A 77 -10.59 4.34 -18.95
N ASN A 78 -9.28 4.25 -19.12
CA ASN A 78 -8.51 5.08 -20.03
C ASN A 78 -7.17 4.41 -20.38
N ALA A 79 -7.01 3.99 -21.63
CA ALA A 79 -5.81 3.35 -22.16
C ALA A 79 -4.55 4.24 -22.08
N ASN A 80 -4.71 5.56 -21.88
CA ASN A 80 -3.58 6.46 -21.72
C ASN A 80 -3.01 6.52 -20.29
N VAL A 81 -3.47 5.66 -19.37
CA VAL A 81 -2.99 5.60 -17.99
C VAL A 81 -2.15 4.34 -17.79
N ILE A 82 -2.62 3.33 -17.10
CA ILE A 82 -1.96 2.02 -17.04
C ILE A 82 -2.52 1.20 -18.18
N HIS A 83 -1.63 0.75 -19.10
CA HIS A 83 -2.07 0.03 -20.29
C HIS A 83 -1.91 -1.48 -20.13
N THR A 84 -0.75 -1.96 -19.70
CA THR A 84 -0.50 -3.40 -19.48
C THR A 84 0.36 -3.65 -18.25
N PHE A 85 0.17 -4.82 -17.66
CA PHE A 85 1.02 -5.42 -16.63
C PHE A 85 1.97 -6.39 -17.35
N ASN A 86 3.23 -6.00 -17.53
CA ASN A 86 4.21 -6.76 -18.28
C ASN A 86 4.95 -7.76 -17.39
N SER A 87 5.56 -8.78 -17.98
CA SER A 87 6.29 -9.81 -17.23
C SER A 87 7.43 -9.26 -16.36
N ASN A 88 8.00 -8.09 -16.74
CA ASN A 88 9.03 -7.39 -15.95
C ASN A 88 8.78 -5.87 -15.96
N GLY A 89 7.66 -5.44 -15.40
CA GLY A 89 7.28 -4.02 -15.36
C GLY A 89 5.86 -3.79 -15.82
N PHE A 90 5.63 -2.64 -16.45
CA PHE A 90 4.30 -2.22 -16.89
C PHE A 90 4.41 -1.24 -18.07
N SER A 91 3.32 -1.05 -18.81
CA SER A 91 3.23 0.04 -19.76
C SER A 91 2.17 1.06 -19.35
N ILE A 92 2.45 2.31 -19.69
CA ILE A 92 1.57 3.46 -19.50
C ILE A 92 1.33 4.18 -20.82
N GLY A 93 0.22 4.89 -20.93
CA GLY A 93 -0.02 5.82 -22.02
C GLY A 93 0.53 7.23 -21.72
N GLY A 94 0.10 8.22 -22.50
CA GLY A 94 0.58 9.60 -22.41
C GLY A 94 -0.23 10.52 -21.49
N ALA A 95 -1.08 9.99 -20.59
CA ALA A 95 -1.84 10.83 -19.68
C ALA A 95 -0.91 11.63 -18.74
N THR A 96 -1.24 12.90 -18.50
CA THR A 96 -0.39 13.85 -17.76
C THR A 96 -0.03 13.37 -16.35
N PHE A 97 -0.97 12.74 -15.65
CA PHE A 97 -0.75 12.26 -14.28
C PHE A 97 0.11 10.98 -14.17
N VAL A 98 0.51 10.37 -15.31
CA VAL A 98 1.46 9.23 -15.35
C VAL A 98 2.64 9.47 -16.28
N SER A 99 2.59 10.43 -17.24
CA SER A 99 3.64 10.60 -18.26
C SER A 99 3.82 12.05 -18.75
N GLU A 100 3.48 13.08 -17.94
CA GLU A 100 3.77 14.46 -18.35
C GLU A 100 5.28 14.70 -18.47
N GLY A 101 5.71 15.30 -19.59
CA GLY A 101 7.09 15.63 -19.83
C GLY A 101 7.66 16.58 -18.77
N ALA A 102 8.97 16.45 -18.50
CA ALA A 102 9.68 17.20 -17.45
C ALA A 102 9.24 16.92 -16.01
N ARG A 103 8.42 15.87 -15.78
CA ARG A 103 8.07 15.43 -14.44
C ARG A 103 8.67 14.08 -14.09
N THR A 104 8.86 13.87 -12.80
CA THR A 104 9.34 12.62 -12.23
C THR A 104 8.20 11.88 -11.55
N TYR A 105 8.26 10.56 -11.59
CA TYR A 105 7.25 9.66 -11.05
C TYR A 105 7.88 8.58 -10.20
N VAL A 106 7.11 8.02 -9.31
CA VAL A 106 7.40 6.78 -8.61
C VAL A 106 6.27 5.79 -8.87
N ALA A 107 6.63 4.54 -9.06
CA ALA A 107 5.72 3.40 -9.14
C ALA A 107 6.10 2.35 -8.11
N TRP A 108 5.12 1.84 -7.37
CA TRP A 108 5.24 0.73 -6.46
C TRP A 108 4.43 -0.43 -7.02
N GLY A 109 5.05 -1.60 -7.16
CA GLY A 109 4.44 -2.79 -7.73
C GLY A 109 4.50 -3.98 -6.78
N TRP A 110 3.36 -4.62 -6.53
CA TRP A 110 3.25 -5.87 -5.78
C TRP A 110 2.84 -7.00 -6.71
N LYS A 111 3.45 -8.16 -6.50
CA LYS A 111 3.11 -9.39 -7.21
C LYS A 111 1.94 -10.11 -6.52
N ALA A 112 1.04 -10.64 -7.34
CA ALA A 112 0.02 -11.59 -6.95
C ALA A 112 -0.01 -12.74 -8.00
N ASN A 113 -1.13 -12.97 -8.69
CA ASN A 113 -1.26 -14.07 -9.67
C ASN A 113 -2.11 -13.66 -10.88
N GLY A 114 -1.75 -12.57 -11.53
CA GLY A 114 -2.39 -12.09 -12.77
C GLY A 114 -3.88 -11.79 -12.60
N SER A 115 -4.68 -12.19 -13.58
CA SER A 115 -6.14 -11.95 -13.59
C SER A 115 -6.91 -12.73 -12.52
N GLY A 116 -6.25 -13.63 -11.81
CA GLY A 116 -6.84 -14.41 -10.73
C GLY A 116 -7.75 -15.54 -11.18
N SER A 117 -8.41 -16.16 -10.23
CA SER A 117 -9.36 -17.26 -10.40
C SER A 117 -10.59 -17.10 -9.50
N SER A 118 -11.68 -17.79 -9.83
CA SER A 118 -12.89 -17.81 -9.02
C SER A 118 -12.64 -18.39 -7.64
N ASN A 119 -13.24 -17.78 -6.63
CA ASN A 119 -13.17 -18.21 -5.23
C ASN A 119 -14.58 -18.22 -4.64
N SER A 120 -14.96 -19.34 -4.06
CA SER A 120 -16.27 -19.55 -3.42
C SER A 120 -16.18 -19.65 -1.89
N ASN A 121 -15.02 -19.40 -1.29
CA ASN A 121 -14.91 -19.29 0.16
C ASN A 121 -15.65 -18.04 0.64
N GLY A 122 -16.44 -18.19 1.70
CA GLY A 122 -17.30 -17.12 2.20
C GLY A 122 -18.68 -17.08 1.55
N ASN A 123 -19.46 -16.06 1.91
CA ASN A 123 -20.86 -15.91 1.46
C ASN A 123 -20.96 -15.17 0.11
N ILE A 124 -19.95 -14.38 -0.22
CA ILE A 124 -19.86 -13.65 -1.49
C ILE A 124 -18.77 -14.32 -2.34
N SER A 125 -19.17 -14.79 -3.53
CA SER A 125 -18.21 -15.28 -4.52
C SER A 125 -17.31 -14.14 -5.02
N SER A 126 -16.04 -14.43 -5.24
CA SER A 126 -15.04 -13.45 -5.63
C SER A 126 -14.11 -13.98 -6.72
N THR A 127 -13.37 -13.09 -7.35
CA THR A 127 -12.18 -13.42 -8.15
C THR A 127 -10.96 -13.03 -7.34
N VAL A 128 -10.01 -13.94 -7.19
CA VAL A 128 -8.83 -13.78 -6.34
C VAL A 128 -7.56 -13.98 -7.14
N SER A 129 -6.69 -12.97 -7.13
CA SER A 129 -5.32 -13.03 -7.58
C SER A 129 -4.42 -13.02 -6.34
N VAL A 130 -3.70 -14.09 -6.08
CA VAL A 130 -2.97 -14.26 -4.80
C VAL A 130 -1.59 -14.85 -5.00
N ASP A 131 -0.60 -14.28 -4.34
CA ASP A 131 0.69 -14.90 -4.06
C ASP A 131 0.81 -15.17 -2.55
N GLN A 132 0.65 -16.45 -2.18
CA GLN A 132 0.73 -16.87 -0.77
C GLN A 132 2.15 -16.71 -0.21
N SER A 133 3.19 -16.80 -1.04
CA SER A 133 4.58 -16.62 -0.59
C SER A 133 4.83 -15.17 -0.21
N ALA A 134 4.36 -14.22 -1.03
CA ALA A 134 4.43 -12.79 -0.76
C ALA A 134 3.40 -12.33 0.32
N GLY A 135 2.36 -13.13 0.56
CA GLY A 135 1.25 -12.71 1.43
C GLY A 135 0.44 -11.55 0.86
N CYS A 136 0.32 -11.48 -0.48
CA CYS A 136 -0.43 -10.43 -1.19
C CYS A 136 -1.62 -11.05 -1.93
N SER A 137 -2.81 -10.47 -1.77
CA SER A 137 -4.02 -10.87 -2.48
C SER A 137 -4.80 -9.66 -2.97
N ILE A 138 -5.25 -9.75 -4.22
CA ILE A 138 -6.18 -8.80 -4.84
C ILE A 138 -7.50 -9.56 -5.00
N VAL A 139 -8.58 -8.98 -4.51
CA VAL A 139 -9.90 -9.64 -4.54
C VAL A 139 -10.91 -8.70 -5.17
N SER A 140 -11.60 -9.16 -6.21
CA SER A 140 -12.76 -8.48 -6.79
C SER A 140 -14.04 -9.23 -6.44
N TYR A 141 -15.04 -8.51 -5.96
CA TYR A 141 -16.34 -9.05 -5.56
C TYR A 141 -17.45 -8.03 -5.81
N THR A 142 -18.70 -8.46 -5.71
CA THR A 142 -19.85 -7.54 -5.69
C THR A 142 -20.42 -7.51 -4.28
N GLY A 143 -20.43 -6.33 -3.66
CA GLY A 143 -21.00 -6.15 -2.33
C GLY A 143 -22.52 -6.37 -2.33
N THR A 144 -23.08 -6.60 -1.16
CA THR A 144 -24.49 -6.93 -0.96
C THR A 144 -25.22 -5.98 -0.02
N GLY A 145 -24.50 -5.04 0.61
CA GLY A 145 -25.04 -4.17 1.68
C GLY A 145 -25.46 -4.92 2.95
N SER A 146 -25.22 -6.23 3.03
CA SER A 146 -25.56 -7.10 4.16
C SER A 146 -24.32 -7.77 4.70
N ALA A 147 -24.27 -8.04 6.01
CA ALA A 147 -23.14 -8.71 6.63
C ALA A 147 -22.82 -10.03 5.91
N ALA A 148 -21.56 -10.19 5.52
CA ALA A 148 -21.10 -11.32 4.73
C ALA A 148 -19.62 -11.61 4.96
N THR A 149 -19.14 -12.73 4.40
CA THR A 149 -17.73 -13.11 4.34
C THR A 149 -17.28 -13.27 2.90
N ILE A 150 -16.00 -12.98 2.63
CA ILE A 150 -15.40 -13.05 1.30
C ILE A 150 -14.08 -13.81 1.40
N GLY A 151 -13.83 -14.72 0.47
CA GLY A 151 -12.58 -15.48 0.41
C GLY A 151 -11.44 -14.66 -0.18
N HIS A 152 -10.23 -14.79 0.38
CA HIS A 152 -9.04 -14.03 -0.06
C HIS A 152 -7.87 -14.91 -0.52
N GLY A 153 -7.90 -16.21 -0.31
CA GLY A 153 -6.91 -17.16 -0.82
C GLY A 153 -5.50 -17.09 -0.20
N LEU A 154 -5.24 -16.24 0.78
CA LEU A 154 -3.90 -16.04 1.36
C LEU A 154 -3.36 -17.26 2.12
N GLY A 155 -4.23 -18.11 2.66
CA GLY A 155 -3.82 -19.19 3.57
C GLY A 155 -3.17 -18.69 4.87
N ALA A 156 -3.33 -17.42 5.18
CA ALA A 156 -2.83 -16.74 6.37
C ALA A 156 -3.73 -15.52 6.69
N ILE A 157 -3.80 -15.13 7.95
CA ILE A 157 -4.66 -14.01 8.38
C ILE A 157 -4.13 -12.68 7.82
N PRO A 158 -4.91 -11.93 7.02
CA PRO A 158 -4.53 -10.61 6.58
C PRO A 158 -4.48 -9.63 7.77
N LYS A 159 -3.41 -8.87 7.84
CA LYS A 159 -3.16 -7.86 8.86
C LYS A 159 -3.52 -6.45 8.41
N PHE A 160 -3.53 -6.23 7.08
CA PHE A 160 -3.80 -4.97 6.44
C PHE A 160 -4.68 -5.19 5.22
N ILE A 161 -5.80 -4.46 5.13
CA ILE A 161 -6.75 -4.56 4.02
C ILE A 161 -7.09 -3.15 3.56
N ILE A 162 -7.02 -2.89 2.26
CA ILE A 162 -7.52 -1.67 1.62
C ILE A 162 -8.67 -2.08 0.71
N ASN A 163 -9.87 -1.56 0.97
CA ASN A 163 -11.09 -1.88 0.23
C ASN A 163 -11.65 -0.65 -0.47
N LYS A 164 -12.10 -0.80 -1.72
CA LYS A 164 -12.75 0.27 -2.49
C LYS A 164 -13.92 -0.26 -3.30
N SER A 165 -15.09 0.37 -3.14
CA SER A 165 -16.16 0.27 -4.13
C SER A 165 -15.70 0.88 -5.45
N LYS A 166 -15.94 0.20 -6.56
CA LYS A 166 -15.64 0.69 -7.91
C LYS A 166 -16.68 1.71 -8.40
N ALA A 167 -17.78 1.89 -7.66
CA ALA A 167 -18.76 2.97 -7.89
C ALA A 167 -18.25 4.29 -7.30
N ASP A 168 -18.86 5.39 -7.70
CA ASP A 168 -18.57 6.73 -7.21
C ASP A 168 -19.11 6.95 -5.78
N GLY A 169 -18.48 7.86 -5.06
CA GLY A 169 -18.94 8.38 -3.77
C GLY A 169 -18.34 7.71 -2.53
N GLU A 170 -17.89 6.46 -2.60
CA GLU A 170 -17.42 5.72 -1.42
C GLU A 170 -15.94 5.95 -1.13
N HIS A 171 -15.61 6.09 0.15
CA HIS A 171 -14.23 6.20 0.62
C HIS A 171 -13.48 4.86 0.51
N TRP A 172 -12.17 4.91 0.68
CA TRP A 172 -11.27 3.76 0.71
C TRP A 172 -11.19 3.18 2.13
N GLY A 173 -11.99 2.16 2.43
CA GLY A 173 -12.02 1.52 3.73
C GLY A 173 -10.74 0.74 4.03
N THR A 174 -10.12 1.01 5.17
CA THR A 174 -8.84 0.38 5.53
C THR A 174 -8.96 -0.31 6.88
N TYR A 175 -8.71 -1.62 6.89
CA TYR A 175 -8.51 -2.44 8.09
C TYR A 175 -7.04 -2.49 8.44
N HIS A 176 -6.75 -2.40 9.73
CA HIS A 176 -5.43 -2.68 10.27
C HIS A 176 -5.58 -3.47 11.58
N GLU A 177 -4.84 -4.59 11.72
CA GLU A 177 -4.92 -5.47 12.90
C GLU A 177 -4.74 -4.68 14.20
N GLY A 178 -3.80 -3.73 14.23
CA GLY A 178 -3.51 -2.92 15.41
C GLY A 178 -4.64 -1.99 15.86
N LEU A 179 -5.66 -1.77 15.03
CA LEU A 179 -6.88 -1.02 15.41
C LEU A 179 -8.02 -1.95 15.83
N GLY A 180 -7.93 -3.23 15.44
CA GLY A 180 -8.97 -4.21 15.66
C GLY A 180 -10.14 -4.12 14.69
N ASN A 181 -11.06 -5.08 14.80
CA ASN A 181 -12.17 -5.30 13.88
C ASN A 181 -13.40 -4.39 14.09
N GLY A 182 -13.40 -3.56 15.11
CA GLY A 182 -14.44 -2.55 15.36
C GLY A 182 -14.13 -1.18 14.75
N LYS A 183 -12.97 -1.03 14.09
CA LYS A 183 -12.51 0.27 13.57
C LYS A 183 -12.09 0.19 12.12
N ALA A 184 -12.24 1.30 11.41
CA ALA A 184 -11.67 1.49 10.06
C ALA A 184 -11.05 2.88 9.94
N LEU A 185 -9.99 2.96 9.12
CA LEU A 185 -9.48 4.22 8.57
C LEU A 185 -10.01 4.39 7.15
N ALA A 186 -9.92 5.59 6.62
CA ALA A 186 -10.11 5.85 5.19
C ALA A 186 -8.78 6.30 4.58
N LEU A 187 -8.31 5.57 3.54
CA LEU A 187 -7.02 5.87 2.91
C LEU A 187 -7.01 7.25 2.26
N ASN A 188 -8.14 7.71 1.77
CA ASN A 188 -8.32 9.03 1.13
C ASN A 188 -8.62 10.18 2.10
N LEU A 189 -8.62 9.93 3.41
CA LEU A 189 -8.89 10.96 4.43
C LEU A 189 -7.73 11.10 5.41
N HIS A 190 -7.67 12.24 6.07
CA HIS A 190 -6.73 12.48 7.18
C HIS A 190 -7.32 12.09 8.54
N ASP A 191 -8.61 11.80 8.62
CA ASP A 191 -9.31 11.49 9.88
C ASP A 191 -8.68 10.30 10.62
N GLY A 192 -8.86 10.28 11.92
CA GLY A 192 -8.57 9.13 12.77
C GLY A 192 -9.53 7.96 12.49
N ALA A 193 -9.25 6.81 13.08
CA ALA A 193 -10.06 5.62 12.88
C ALA A 193 -11.49 5.79 13.42
N GLY A 194 -12.46 5.65 12.53
CA GLY A 194 -13.87 5.57 12.89
C GLY A 194 -14.17 4.25 13.60
N THR A 195 -15.07 4.28 14.59
CA THR A 195 -15.54 3.08 15.31
C THR A 195 -16.96 2.76 14.87
N ASN A 196 -17.14 1.59 14.23
CA ASN A 196 -18.45 1.14 13.80
C ASN A 196 -18.43 -0.39 13.53
N SER A 197 -19.30 -1.12 14.19
CA SER A 197 -19.47 -2.57 13.99
C SER A 197 -19.84 -2.95 12.56
N SER A 198 -20.45 -2.02 11.80
CA SER A 198 -20.84 -2.26 10.41
C SER A 198 -19.69 -2.27 9.41
N TYR A 199 -18.47 -1.92 9.80
CA TYR A 199 -17.33 -1.99 8.88
C TYR A 199 -16.94 -3.43 8.58
N TRP A 200 -16.44 -4.15 9.58
CA TRP A 200 -15.88 -5.50 9.48
C TRP A 200 -16.73 -6.53 10.24
N ASN A 201 -18.02 -6.19 10.51
CA ASN A 201 -18.96 -7.01 11.28
C ASN A 201 -18.41 -7.47 12.65
N ASN A 202 -17.59 -6.62 13.30
CA ASN A 202 -16.86 -6.95 14.55
C ASN A 202 -16.14 -8.31 14.52
N THR A 203 -15.72 -8.75 13.34
CA THR A 203 -15.14 -10.09 13.16
C THR A 203 -13.72 -9.97 12.64
N THR A 204 -12.77 -10.55 13.37
CA THR A 204 -11.36 -10.62 12.93
C THR A 204 -11.25 -11.52 11.69
N PRO A 205 -10.49 -11.11 10.66
CA PRO A 205 -10.22 -11.97 9.52
C PRO A 205 -9.62 -13.32 9.94
N THR A 206 -9.92 -14.37 9.20
CA THR A 206 -9.33 -15.70 9.34
C THR A 206 -8.22 -15.91 8.28
N ASP A 207 -7.69 -17.11 8.17
CA ASP A 207 -6.75 -17.50 7.11
C ASP A 207 -7.42 -17.72 5.74
N SER A 208 -8.73 -17.75 5.69
CA SER A 208 -9.51 -18.06 4.48
C SER A 208 -10.48 -16.94 4.05
N VAL A 209 -11.07 -16.22 5.00
CA VAL A 209 -12.08 -15.18 4.73
C VAL A 209 -11.87 -13.94 5.61
N TRP A 210 -12.32 -12.78 5.11
CA TRP A 210 -12.59 -11.62 5.96
C TRP A 210 -14.09 -11.32 5.96
N SER A 211 -14.54 -10.62 6.99
CA SER A 211 -15.94 -10.21 7.14
C SER A 211 -16.14 -8.77 6.75
N VAL A 212 -17.28 -8.49 6.14
CA VAL A 212 -17.80 -7.14 5.87
C VAL A 212 -19.17 -7.00 6.51
N GLY A 213 -19.47 -5.82 7.02
CA GLY A 213 -20.78 -5.52 7.60
C GLY A 213 -21.73 -4.89 6.59
N THR A 214 -22.50 -3.91 7.04
CA THR A 214 -23.51 -3.20 6.23
C THR A 214 -23.04 -1.81 5.78
N SER A 215 -21.81 -1.42 6.14
CA SER A 215 -21.27 -0.11 5.76
C SER A 215 -20.92 -0.06 4.28
N PRO A 216 -21.35 0.98 3.54
CA PRO A 216 -20.92 1.19 2.15
C PRO A 216 -19.40 1.28 1.99
N LEU A 217 -18.68 1.75 3.03
CA LEU A 217 -17.22 1.80 3.05
C LEU A 217 -16.56 0.45 2.72
N THR A 218 -17.20 -0.67 3.08
CA THR A 218 -16.66 -2.01 2.95
C THR A 218 -17.53 -2.97 2.15
N ASN A 219 -18.82 -2.68 2.01
CA ASN A 219 -19.80 -3.58 1.41
C ASN A 219 -20.97 -2.80 0.78
N ASP A 220 -20.66 -1.91 -0.11
CA ASP A 220 -21.63 -1.26 -1.00
C ASP A 220 -22.25 -2.29 -1.96
N ASN A 221 -23.48 -2.04 -2.45
CA ASN A 221 -24.19 -2.88 -3.44
C ASN A 221 -23.57 -2.81 -4.86
N SER A 222 -22.27 -2.63 -4.94
CA SER A 222 -21.53 -2.41 -6.19
C SER A 222 -20.32 -3.33 -6.30
N ALA A 223 -19.76 -3.41 -7.50
CA ALA A 223 -18.48 -4.06 -7.70
C ALA A 223 -17.40 -3.38 -6.84
N SER A 224 -16.58 -4.17 -6.19
CA SER A 224 -15.54 -3.72 -5.27
C SER A 224 -14.22 -4.43 -5.54
N VAL A 225 -13.13 -3.81 -5.12
CA VAL A 225 -11.80 -4.40 -5.09
C VAL A 225 -11.20 -4.24 -3.71
N ALA A 226 -10.52 -5.28 -3.23
CA ALA A 226 -9.76 -5.24 -1.98
C ALA A 226 -8.33 -5.72 -2.22
N PHE A 227 -7.38 -5.05 -1.55
CA PHE A 227 -5.97 -5.42 -1.49
C PHE A 227 -5.67 -5.88 -0.07
N LEU A 228 -5.29 -7.15 0.08
CA LEU A 228 -5.10 -7.78 1.40
C LEU A 228 -3.66 -8.24 1.54
N PHE A 229 -3.09 -7.99 2.72
CA PHE A 229 -1.71 -8.32 3.01
C PHE A 229 -1.61 -9.11 4.32
N ALA A 230 -1.01 -10.30 4.23
CA ALA A 230 -0.62 -11.11 5.37
C ALA A 230 0.86 -10.90 5.67
N GLU A 231 1.22 -10.86 6.94
CA GLU A 231 2.61 -10.70 7.36
C GLU A 231 3.48 -11.88 6.94
N LYS A 232 4.67 -11.58 6.41
CA LYS A 232 5.71 -12.56 6.07
C LYS A 232 7.02 -12.18 6.74
N LYS A 233 7.51 -13.05 7.58
CA LYS A 233 8.73 -12.84 8.35
C LYS A 233 9.93 -12.51 7.46
N GLY A 234 10.59 -11.39 7.73
CA GLY A 234 11.71 -10.89 6.94
C GLY A 234 11.34 -10.15 5.65
N TYR A 235 10.03 -10.01 5.35
CA TYR A 235 9.56 -9.36 4.11
C TYR A 235 8.50 -8.29 4.35
N SER A 236 7.46 -8.57 5.13
CA SER A 236 6.40 -7.60 5.39
C SER A 236 5.98 -7.60 6.85
N LYS A 237 5.61 -6.43 7.36
CA LYS A 237 5.11 -6.30 8.73
C LYS A 237 4.07 -5.20 8.85
N PHE A 238 3.03 -5.49 9.61
CA PHE A 238 1.91 -4.59 9.89
C PHE A 238 1.75 -4.52 11.41
N GLY A 239 1.89 -3.34 11.99
CA GLY A 239 1.90 -3.23 13.45
C GLY A 239 1.60 -1.82 13.93
N THR A 240 1.84 -1.62 15.20
CA THR A 240 1.66 -0.33 15.87
C THR A 240 2.92 0.12 16.59
N TYR A 241 3.02 1.43 16.82
CA TYR A 241 3.94 2.00 17.78
C TYR A 241 3.29 3.16 18.51
N SER A 242 3.78 3.47 19.70
CA SER A 242 3.38 4.66 20.44
C SER A 242 4.36 5.78 20.19
N GLY A 243 3.87 6.94 19.81
CA GLY A 243 4.69 8.14 19.75
C GLY A 243 5.12 8.60 21.14
N ASN A 244 6.20 9.34 21.23
CA ASN A 244 6.76 9.85 22.48
C ASN A 244 6.90 11.37 22.52
N ASN A 245 6.47 12.06 21.47
CA ASN A 245 6.55 13.52 21.32
C ASN A 245 7.97 14.07 21.60
N ASN A 246 9.00 13.33 21.13
CA ASN A 246 10.41 13.66 21.30
C ASN A 246 11.16 13.44 20.00
N ALA A 247 12.11 14.32 19.65
CA ALA A 247 12.94 14.18 18.47
C ALA A 247 13.79 12.89 18.47
N ASP A 248 14.13 12.35 19.64
CA ASP A 248 14.60 10.97 19.79
C ASP A 248 13.39 10.02 19.87
N GLY A 249 12.70 9.87 18.75
CA GLY A 249 11.47 9.12 18.61
C GLY A 249 11.64 7.61 18.71
N PRO A 250 10.55 6.84 18.64
CA PRO A 250 10.59 5.40 18.79
C PRO A 250 11.35 4.72 17.65
N PHE A 251 12.08 3.65 18.01
CA PHE A 251 12.59 2.66 17.07
C PHE A 251 11.55 1.54 16.93
N VAL A 252 11.19 1.21 15.69
CA VAL A 252 10.23 0.16 15.37
C VAL A 252 10.98 -1.01 14.72
N TYR A 253 11.07 -2.12 15.44
CA TYR A 253 11.73 -3.33 14.95
C TYR A 253 10.82 -4.07 13.95
N LEU A 254 11.33 -4.29 12.74
CA LEU A 254 10.64 -5.04 11.68
C LEU A 254 11.20 -6.45 11.48
N GLY A 255 12.49 -6.65 11.75
CA GLY A 255 13.20 -7.89 11.42
C GLY A 255 13.69 -7.92 9.96
N PHE A 256 13.67 -6.76 9.30
CA PHE A 256 14.19 -6.55 7.96
C PHE A 256 14.51 -5.06 7.76
N ARG A 257 15.31 -4.76 6.76
CA ARG A 257 15.52 -3.42 6.25
C ARG A 257 14.33 -3.03 5.38
N PRO A 258 13.55 -2.00 5.77
CA PRO A 258 12.40 -1.61 4.96
C PRO A 258 12.84 -0.85 3.71
N THR A 259 12.14 -1.11 2.60
CA THR A 259 12.21 -0.29 1.39
C THR A 259 10.99 0.62 1.24
N TRP A 260 9.87 0.29 1.89
CA TRP A 260 8.62 1.04 1.84
C TRP A 260 7.92 1.02 3.20
N VAL A 261 7.51 2.19 3.66
CA VAL A 261 6.82 2.36 4.96
C VAL A 261 5.65 3.31 4.78
N LEU A 262 4.47 2.87 5.21
CA LEU A 262 3.25 3.67 5.31
C LEU A 262 2.90 3.82 6.79
N ILE A 263 2.66 5.05 7.24
CA ILE A 263 2.33 5.37 8.65
C ILE A 263 1.04 6.17 8.69
N LYS A 264 0.22 5.93 9.73
CA LYS A 264 -0.98 6.71 10.02
C LYS A 264 -1.22 6.81 11.53
N ASP A 265 -1.52 8.00 12.00
CA ASP A 265 -2.09 8.18 13.35
C ASP A 265 -3.48 7.53 13.41
N GLY A 266 -3.64 6.56 14.29
CA GLY A 266 -4.90 5.84 14.46
C GLY A 266 -5.97 6.62 15.23
N GLY A 267 -5.57 7.65 15.97
CA GLY A 267 -6.47 8.37 16.89
C GLY A 267 -6.84 9.78 16.47
N SER A 268 -6.08 10.42 15.59
CA SER A 268 -6.27 11.81 15.24
C SER A 268 -6.26 12.11 13.75
N GLY A 269 -6.70 13.33 13.40
CA GLY A 269 -6.78 13.82 12.04
C GLY A 269 -5.42 14.21 11.44
N GLN A 270 -4.52 13.26 11.30
CA GLN A 270 -3.22 13.44 10.65
C GLN A 270 -3.21 12.75 9.27
N HIS A 271 -2.46 13.29 8.31
CA HIS A 271 -2.31 12.67 7.00
C HIS A 271 -1.61 11.31 7.07
N TRP A 272 -1.79 10.48 6.05
CA TRP A 272 -0.98 9.31 5.82
C TRP A 272 0.42 9.73 5.37
N HIS A 273 1.44 9.03 5.81
CA HIS A 273 2.83 9.26 5.44
C HIS A 273 3.40 8.04 4.74
N LEU A 274 3.90 8.22 3.52
CA LEU A 274 4.50 7.18 2.70
C LEU A 274 5.93 7.57 2.34
N VAL A 275 6.87 6.73 2.76
CA VAL A 275 8.31 6.88 2.52
C VAL A 275 8.84 5.62 1.86
N ASP A 276 9.83 5.75 0.97
CA ASP A 276 10.55 4.60 0.41
C ASP A 276 12.04 4.89 0.17
N SER A 277 12.84 3.82 0.15
CA SER A 277 14.30 3.89 0.07
C SER A 277 14.84 4.32 -1.30
N LYS A 278 14.04 4.25 -2.36
CA LYS A 278 14.45 4.70 -3.71
C LYS A 278 14.35 6.21 -3.86
N ARG A 279 13.43 6.86 -3.15
CA ARG A 279 13.26 8.32 -3.13
C ARG A 279 14.10 8.99 -2.06
N ASP A 280 14.33 8.27 -0.94
CA ASP A 280 15.12 8.71 0.18
C ASP A 280 16.25 7.72 0.46
N VAL A 281 17.43 8.05 -0.03
CA VAL A 281 18.60 7.17 0.05
C VAL A 281 19.53 7.50 1.22
N GLY A 282 19.28 8.58 1.97
CA GLY A 282 20.30 9.20 2.82
C GLY A 282 20.15 8.99 4.32
N ASN A 283 18.97 8.76 4.88
CA ASN A 283 18.73 8.90 6.33
C ASN A 283 19.29 10.23 6.87
N ASP A 284 19.11 11.32 6.12
CA ASP A 284 19.68 12.65 6.40
C ASP A 284 18.73 13.55 7.22
N GLY A 285 17.60 12.99 7.66
CA GLY A 285 16.58 13.70 8.42
C GLY A 285 15.58 14.48 7.56
N ASP A 286 15.60 14.30 6.23
CA ASP A 286 14.72 14.97 5.28
C ASP A 286 14.06 13.96 4.32
N ALA A 287 13.43 12.92 4.87
CA ALA A 287 12.80 11.88 4.08
C ALA A 287 11.78 12.44 3.09
N GLN A 288 11.93 12.04 1.82
CA GLN A 288 11.02 12.39 0.75
C GLN A 288 9.69 11.64 0.95
N GLN A 289 8.67 12.34 1.42
CA GLN A 289 7.38 11.74 1.71
C GLN A 289 6.31 12.08 0.66
N LEU A 290 5.34 11.20 0.53
CA LEU A 290 4.09 11.41 -0.18
C LEU A 290 2.93 11.06 0.77
N SER A 291 1.75 11.58 0.48
CA SER A 291 0.56 11.28 1.29
C SER A 291 -0.52 10.66 0.42
N PRO A 292 -0.88 9.39 0.63
CA PRO A 292 -1.91 8.70 -0.13
C PRO A 292 -3.27 9.41 -0.24
N ASN A 293 -3.58 10.24 0.73
CA ASN A 293 -4.85 10.97 0.83
C ASN A 293 -4.81 12.39 0.24
N THR A 294 -3.74 12.75 -0.48
CA THR A 294 -3.65 14.05 -1.16
C THR A 294 -3.07 13.89 -2.56
N ASP A 295 -3.21 14.92 -3.36
CA ASP A 295 -2.61 15.02 -4.69
C ASP A 295 -1.26 15.75 -4.70
N ASP A 296 -0.78 16.22 -3.54
CA ASP A 296 0.47 16.95 -3.39
C ASP A 296 1.69 16.21 -4.00
N SER A 297 2.63 16.97 -4.55
CA SER A 297 3.98 16.51 -4.88
C SER A 297 4.86 16.40 -3.63
N GLU A 298 6.05 15.82 -3.73
CA GLU A 298 7.02 15.75 -2.61
C GLU A 298 7.35 17.13 -2.04
N ALA A 299 7.57 18.13 -2.90
CA ALA A 299 7.85 19.49 -2.48
C ALA A 299 6.67 20.17 -1.77
N GLU A 300 5.43 19.90 -2.22
CA GLU A 300 4.22 20.44 -1.60
C GLU A 300 3.94 19.77 -0.25
N VAL A 301 4.15 18.46 -0.13
CA VAL A 301 4.05 17.78 1.17
C VAL A 301 5.06 18.37 2.14
N LYS A 302 6.32 18.57 1.71
CA LYS A 302 7.36 19.19 2.52
C LYS A 302 6.99 20.62 2.94
N SER A 303 6.48 21.43 2.00
CA SER A 303 6.06 22.80 2.27
C SER A 303 4.88 22.91 3.23
N ASN A 304 3.90 22.03 3.05
CA ASN A 304 2.61 22.10 3.78
C ASN A 304 2.65 21.41 5.14
N ARG A 305 3.51 20.40 5.33
CA ARG A 305 3.51 19.49 6.50
C ARG A 305 4.89 19.31 7.13
N GLY A 306 5.91 19.95 6.57
CA GLY A 306 7.29 19.77 7.00
C GLY A 306 7.91 18.46 6.50
N THR A 307 9.12 18.20 6.95
CA THR A 307 9.81 16.94 6.68
C THR A 307 9.29 15.83 7.59
N LEU A 308 9.38 14.58 7.13
CA LEU A 308 9.22 13.40 7.98
C LEU A 308 10.60 12.80 8.22
N PRO A 309 11.31 13.20 9.28
CA PRO A 309 12.57 12.58 9.61
C PRO A 309 12.34 11.14 10.07
N LEU A 310 12.59 10.19 9.15
CA LEU A 310 12.47 8.76 9.37
C LEU A 310 13.71 8.06 8.86
N ASP A 311 14.48 7.43 9.74
CA ASP A 311 15.61 6.60 9.34
C ASP A 311 15.12 5.19 8.99
N LEU A 312 15.46 4.72 7.79
CA LEU A 312 15.29 3.33 7.37
C LEU A 312 16.56 2.55 7.74
N LEU A 313 16.46 1.64 8.72
CA LEU A 313 17.59 0.93 9.30
C LEU A 313 17.63 -0.53 8.87
N SER A 314 18.74 -1.23 9.11
CA SER A 314 18.94 -2.63 8.72
C SER A 314 17.89 -3.61 9.26
N ASN A 315 17.18 -3.26 10.33
CA ASN A 315 16.23 -4.13 11.02
C ASN A 315 14.91 -3.46 11.40
N GLY A 316 14.65 -2.26 10.86
CA GLY A 316 13.45 -1.50 11.16
C GLY A 316 13.54 -0.04 10.72
N PHE A 317 12.74 0.81 11.34
CA PHE A 317 12.81 2.26 11.14
C PHE A 317 12.82 3.00 12.48
N LYS A 318 13.36 4.22 12.45
CA LYS A 318 13.36 5.10 13.63
C LYS A 318 12.78 6.45 13.26
N VAL A 319 11.84 6.91 14.07
CA VAL A 319 11.27 8.26 13.95
C VAL A 319 12.25 9.26 14.56
N ARG A 320 12.47 10.39 13.87
CA ARG A 320 13.46 11.43 14.24
C ARG A 320 12.83 12.81 14.40
N THR A 321 11.57 12.88 14.77
CA THR A 321 10.84 14.13 14.97
C THR A 321 9.97 14.05 16.21
N ASP A 322 9.69 15.20 16.80
CA ASP A 322 8.65 15.40 17.84
C ASP A 322 7.29 15.75 17.24
N GLY A 323 7.21 15.86 15.90
CA GLY A 323 5.99 16.24 15.19
C GLY A 323 4.82 15.28 15.42
N SER A 324 3.65 15.83 15.72
CA SER A 324 2.44 15.06 16.05
C SER A 324 1.94 14.15 14.93
N SER A 325 2.32 14.44 13.69
CA SER A 325 1.85 13.69 12.51
C SER A 325 2.32 12.23 12.45
N CYS A 326 3.47 11.92 13.06
CA CYS A 326 4.02 10.55 13.14
C CYS A 326 4.66 10.22 14.50
N ASN A 327 4.72 11.16 15.45
CA ASN A 327 5.33 10.94 16.77
C ASN A 327 4.64 11.73 17.91
N GLY A 328 3.38 12.12 17.76
CA GLY A 328 2.56 12.60 18.88
C GLY A 328 2.39 11.53 19.97
N THR A 329 1.68 11.85 21.05
CA THR A 329 1.43 10.91 22.16
C THR A 329 0.42 9.80 21.82
N GLY A 330 0.02 9.67 20.54
CA GLY A 330 -0.95 8.70 20.05
C GLY A 330 -0.38 7.32 19.73
N SER A 331 -1.26 6.45 19.24
CA SER A 331 -0.92 5.16 18.68
C SER A 331 -0.95 5.25 17.16
N PHE A 332 0.15 4.89 16.54
CA PHE A 332 0.34 4.89 15.10
C PHE A 332 0.26 3.46 14.56
N VAL A 333 -0.39 3.29 13.43
CA VAL A 333 -0.34 2.04 12.66
C VAL A 333 0.66 2.20 11.52
N TYR A 334 1.30 1.08 11.14
CA TYR A 334 2.21 1.07 10.00
C TYR A 334 2.07 -0.19 9.16
N ALA A 335 2.37 -0.05 7.88
CA ALA A 335 2.62 -1.15 6.95
C ALA A 335 4.03 -0.97 6.38
N ALA A 336 4.82 -2.04 6.35
CA ALA A 336 6.19 -2.00 5.85
C ALA A 336 6.52 -3.22 5.00
N PHE A 337 7.32 -2.99 3.93
CA PHE A 337 7.85 -4.03 3.05
C PHE A 337 9.37 -3.92 2.99
N ALA A 338 10.02 -5.08 2.84
CA ALA A 338 11.46 -5.22 2.94
C ALA A 338 12.20 -4.86 1.64
N GLU A 339 13.39 -4.28 1.80
CA GLU A 339 14.47 -4.30 0.82
C GLU A 339 15.26 -5.62 0.90
N SER A 340 15.55 -6.05 2.14
CA SER A 340 16.22 -7.29 2.43
C SER A 340 15.87 -7.77 3.84
N PRO A 341 15.79 -9.09 4.09
CA PRO A 341 15.62 -9.64 5.43
C PRO A 341 16.86 -9.31 6.29
N ILE A 342 16.71 -9.22 7.62
CA ILE A 342 17.86 -9.00 8.50
C ILE A 342 18.86 -10.17 8.43
N VAL A 343 18.35 -11.37 8.21
CA VAL A 343 19.12 -12.60 7.99
C VAL A 343 18.37 -13.42 6.95
N ASN A 344 19.06 -13.84 5.89
CA ASN A 344 18.49 -14.68 4.84
C ASN A 344 18.37 -16.17 5.26
N SER A 345 17.90 -17.03 4.36
CA SER A 345 17.74 -18.47 4.62
C SER A 345 19.07 -19.20 4.90
N GLU A 346 20.18 -18.66 4.40
CA GLU A 346 21.53 -19.18 4.59
C GLU A 346 22.21 -18.63 5.86
N SER A 347 21.46 -17.90 6.70
CA SER A 347 21.97 -17.26 7.92
C SER A 347 22.99 -16.13 7.68
N ILE A 348 22.97 -15.52 6.49
CA ILE A 348 23.79 -14.37 6.15
C ILE A 348 23.02 -13.10 6.54
N PRO A 349 23.58 -12.25 7.43
CA PRO A 349 22.93 -10.99 7.80
C PRO A 349 23.05 -9.95 6.69
N ASN A 350 22.04 -9.05 6.59
CA ASN A 350 22.18 -7.86 5.76
C ASN A 350 23.18 -6.87 6.38
N ASN A 351 23.73 -5.98 5.55
CA ASN A 351 24.60 -4.93 6.04
C ASN A 351 23.79 -3.81 6.72
N ALA A 352 24.35 -3.27 7.81
CA ALA A 352 23.87 -2.00 8.35
C ALA A 352 24.09 -0.87 7.33
N ARG A 353 23.18 0.07 7.29
CA ARG A 353 23.32 1.30 6.50
C ARG A 353 24.05 2.35 7.30
#